data_acb7c73aa93433d419c0292a0fb967ec
#
_entry.id   acb7c73aa93433d419c0292a0fb967ec
#
_cell.length_a   1.000
_cell.length_b   1.000
_cell.length_c   1.000
_cell.angle_alpha   90.00
_cell.angle_beta   90.00
_cell.angle_gamma   90.00
#
_symmetry.space_group_name_H-M   'P 1'
#
loop_
_entity.id
_entity.type
_entity.pdbx_description
1 polymer ?
#
loop_
_entity_poly.entity_id
_entity_poly.type
_entity_poly.pdbx_seq_one_letter_code
_entity_poly.pdbx_strand_id
1 'polypeptide(L)'
;MAVTLSLWNRFSPPLRLVLGVALIVLVSLWGFYVVMDPPLAELGLMGSLLALTAGGSAVAGYTANRLGWFERSPALRWSFLAGYVLSSLLTFLNVWVTAKLMFVSDHDLLLATVLLGFATGVAIVLGHFLSSALVSRIGQLREVAETVSQGDFSARAHAKGRDELAMLSQTFNEMASQLQAAHDKQSEMERLRRELIAWVSHDLQTPLASIRAMVEALADGVVEDPESVQRYLQTAQREIQGLSVLIDDLFQMAQLDAGGLSLDRQMDSLSDLVSDTLEGFSELAAQRNIGLRGQVDPDIDPVWMDSKRIWRVLNNLVKNALRHTPPGGQVLVQGTRQGGQVQVIVSDSGPGIAAGDLPYVFDRFYRGEKSRNRQTGGAGLGLAIARGIVEAHGGEISVESSPGQGARFCFTLPSEDKKALTIL
;
A
#
# COMPACT_ATOMS: atom_id res chain seq x y z
N MET A 1 40.12 8.36 -1.27
CA MET A 1 39.57 8.21 0.08
C MET A 1 38.55 7.06 0.22
N ALA A 2 37.62 6.84 -0.72
CA ALA A 2 36.66 5.71 -0.65
C ALA A 2 37.28 4.30 -0.76
N VAL A 3 38.35 4.13 -1.53
CA VAL A 3 39.05 2.83 -1.74
C VAL A 3 39.83 2.39 -0.50
N THR A 4 40.42 3.33 0.24
CA THR A 4 41.16 3.02 1.49
C THR A 4 40.26 2.61 2.65
N LEU A 5 39.04 3.16 2.73
CA LEU A 5 38.02 2.77 3.72
C LEU A 5 37.47 1.35 3.48
N SER A 6 37.37 0.93 2.21
CA SER A 6 36.90 -0.42 1.88
C SER A 6 37.89 -1.52 2.25
N LEU A 7 39.20 -1.26 2.14
CA LEU A 7 40.27 -2.16 2.56
C LEU A 7 40.36 -2.29 4.07
N TRP A 8 40.18 -1.18 4.81
CA TRP A 8 40.19 -1.16 6.26
C TRP A 8 39.07 -2.02 6.88
N ASN A 9 37.91 -2.06 6.23
CA ASN A 9 36.77 -2.85 6.69
C ASN A 9 36.92 -4.38 6.46
N ARG A 10 37.90 -4.83 5.71
CA ARG A 10 38.17 -6.27 5.50
C ARG A 10 38.96 -6.92 6.64
N PHE A 11 39.60 -6.13 7.50
CA PHE A 11 40.34 -6.67 8.64
C PHE A 11 39.43 -6.96 9.84
N SER A 12 39.72 -8.01 10.60
CA SER A 12 39.04 -8.30 11.86
C SER A 12 39.20 -7.15 12.87
N PRO A 13 38.22 -6.90 13.73
CA PRO A 13 38.29 -5.79 14.72
C PRO A 13 39.57 -5.74 15.55
N PRO A 14 40.11 -6.89 16.07
CA PRO A 14 41.37 -6.87 16.83
C PRO A 14 42.55 -6.49 15.93
N LEU A 15 42.58 -6.91 14.68
CA LEU A 15 43.67 -6.56 13.77
C LEU A 15 43.67 -5.06 13.41
N ARG A 16 42.49 -4.45 13.26
CA ARG A 16 42.37 -2.98 13.07
C ARG A 16 42.93 -2.21 14.28
N LEU A 17 42.66 -2.67 15.49
CA LEU A 17 43.14 -2.07 16.71
C LEU A 17 44.68 -2.14 16.77
N VAL A 18 45.26 -3.29 16.51
CA VAL A 18 46.72 -3.47 16.51
C VAL A 18 47.40 -2.62 15.44
N LEU A 19 46.85 -2.64 14.20
CA LEU A 19 47.40 -1.83 13.10
C LEU A 19 47.27 -0.32 13.37
N GLY A 20 46.15 0.12 13.95
CA GLY A 20 45.97 1.53 14.36
C GLY A 20 46.97 1.97 15.41
N VAL A 21 47.16 1.17 16.47
CA VAL A 21 48.14 1.43 17.51
C VAL A 21 49.56 1.45 16.95
N ALA A 22 49.94 0.46 16.14
CA ALA A 22 51.25 0.42 15.51
C ALA A 22 51.52 1.65 14.63
N LEU A 23 50.51 2.11 13.86
CA LEU A 23 50.62 3.32 13.03
C LEU A 23 50.86 4.57 13.89
N ILE A 24 50.12 4.72 14.99
CA ILE A 24 50.28 5.85 15.92
C ILE A 24 51.69 5.87 16.52
N VAL A 25 52.19 4.70 17.00
CA VAL A 25 53.56 4.59 17.54
C VAL A 25 54.59 4.96 16.48
N LEU A 26 54.46 4.48 15.23
CA LEU A 26 55.39 4.80 14.17
C LEU A 26 55.38 6.31 13.81
N VAL A 27 54.19 6.90 13.72
CA VAL A 27 54.04 8.37 13.42
C VAL A 27 54.65 9.19 14.56
N SER A 28 54.45 8.78 15.84
CA SER A 28 55.02 9.45 17.00
C SER A 28 56.56 9.38 17.02
N LEU A 29 57.14 8.19 16.75
CA LEU A 29 58.59 8.02 16.64
C LEU A 29 59.17 8.77 15.47
N TRP A 30 58.49 8.83 14.34
CA TRP A 30 58.92 9.63 13.18
C TRP A 30 58.92 11.11 13.50
N GLY A 31 57.88 11.62 14.16
CA GLY A 31 57.80 13.02 14.60
C GLY A 31 58.91 13.35 15.62
N PHE A 32 59.19 12.47 16.57
CA PHE A 32 60.29 12.62 17.55
C PHE A 32 61.64 12.67 16.86
N TYR A 33 61.90 11.79 15.87
CA TYR A 33 63.14 11.76 15.09
C TYR A 33 63.33 13.07 14.28
N VAL A 34 62.29 13.54 13.62
CA VAL A 34 62.36 14.76 12.78
C VAL A 34 62.60 16.04 13.60
N VAL A 35 62.00 16.13 14.79
CA VAL A 35 62.08 17.36 15.62
C VAL A 35 63.31 17.42 16.50
N MET A 36 63.76 16.28 17.05
CA MET A 36 64.79 16.21 18.11
C MET A 36 66.13 15.66 17.62
N ASP A 37 66.17 14.98 16.45
CA ASP A 37 67.35 14.25 15.92
C ASP A 37 68.08 13.44 16.99
N PRO A 38 67.38 12.54 17.75
CA PRO A 38 67.93 11.86 18.90
C PRO A 38 68.90 10.77 18.48
N PRO A 39 69.87 10.41 19.38
CA PRO A 39 70.70 9.23 19.18
C PRO A 39 69.85 7.94 19.08
N LEU A 40 70.32 6.95 18.32
CA LEU A 40 69.60 5.67 18.11
C LEU A 40 69.21 4.96 19.40
N ALA A 41 70.02 5.11 20.45
CA ALA A 41 69.70 4.52 21.77
C ALA A 41 68.46 5.14 22.43
N GLU A 42 68.30 6.45 22.34
CA GLU A 42 67.13 7.16 22.88
C GLU A 42 65.88 6.88 22.05
N LEU A 43 66.01 6.80 20.70
CA LEU A 43 64.95 6.42 19.80
C LEU A 43 64.43 5.00 20.14
N GLY A 44 65.34 4.05 20.43
CA GLY A 44 65.00 2.69 20.79
C GLY A 44 64.31 2.61 22.16
N LEU A 45 64.79 3.40 23.16
CA LEU A 45 64.15 3.47 24.46
C LEU A 45 62.74 4.06 24.38
N MET A 46 62.57 5.17 23.68
CA MET A 46 61.27 5.80 23.44
C MET A 46 60.29 4.86 22.71
N GLY A 47 60.79 4.18 21.66
CA GLY A 47 59.99 3.22 20.91
C GLY A 47 59.51 2.04 21.76
N SER A 48 60.37 1.51 22.62
CA SER A 48 60.01 0.40 23.51
C SER A 48 58.98 0.82 24.58
N LEU A 49 59.11 2.02 25.13
CA LEU A 49 58.16 2.56 26.12
C LEU A 49 56.78 2.84 25.47
N LEU A 50 56.74 3.47 24.31
CA LEU A 50 55.50 3.72 23.60
C LEU A 50 54.82 2.43 23.16
N ALA A 51 55.59 1.44 22.68
CA ALA A 51 55.05 0.14 22.30
C ALA A 51 54.48 -0.62 23.48
N LEU A 52 55.14 -0.63 24.63
CA LEU A 52 54.70 -1.30 25.84
C LEU A 52 53.40 -0.69 26.40
N THR A 53 53.36 0.63 26.53
CA THR A 53 52.22 1.35 27.11
C THR A 53 51.01 1.37 26.15
N ALA A 54 51.22 1.57 24.85
CA ALA A 54 50.17 1.50 23.84
C ALA A 54 49.64 0.08 23.68
N GLY A 55 50.53 -0.94 23.73
CA GLY A 55 50.15 -2.36 23.73
C GLY A 55 49.29 -2.73 24.93
N GLY A 56 49.69 -2.29 26.13
CA GLY A 56 48.91 -2.48 27.36
C GLY A 56 47.51 -1.84 27.27
N SER A 57 47.46 -0.63 26.77
CA SER A 57 46.18 0.08 26.55
C SER A 57 45.29 -0.62 25.53
N ALA A 58 45.87 -1.14 24.44
CA ALA A 58 45.12 -1.90 23.41
C ALA A 58 44.56 -3.21 24.00
N VAL A 59 45.35 -3.92 24.80
CA VAL A 59 44.90 -5.15 25.50
C VAL A 59 43.77 -4.82 26.48
N ALA A 60 43.89 -3.76 27.27
CA ALA A 60 42.85 -3.34 28.20
C ALA A 60 41.54 -2.96 27.50
N GLY A 61 41.63 -2.19 26.42
CA GLY A 61 40.47 -1.84 25.61
C GLY A 61 39.80 -3.07 24.92
N TYR A 62 40.60 -3.97 24.38
CA TYR A 62 40.13 -5.21 23.79
C TYR A 62 39.46 -6.12 24.81
N THR A 63 40.03 -6.32 25.97
CA THR A 63 39.46 -7.15 27.04
C THR A 63 38.16 -6.56 27.58
N ALA A 64 38.09 -5.25 27.78
CA ALA A 64 36.84 -4.56 28.17
C ALA A 64 35.72 -4.78 27.16
N ASN A 65 36.05 -4.69 25.88
CA ASN A 65 35.07 -4.96 24.79
C ASN A 65 34.67 -6.45 24.76
N ARG A 66 35.62 -7.39 24.86
CA ARG A 66 35.33 -8.83 24.82
C ARG A 66 34.54 -9.32 26.04
N LEU A 67 34.71 -8.70 27.19
CA LEU A 67 33.92 -8.99 28.39
C LEU A 67 32.49 -8.42 28.32
N GLY A 68 32.15 -7.73 27.25
CA GLY A 68 30.83 -7.13 27.06
C GLY A 68 30.52 -6.02 28.06
N TRP A 69 31.58 -5.33 28.59
CA TRP A 69 31.39 -4.31 29.61
C TRP A 69 30.51 -3.16 29.15
N PHE A 70 30.59 -2.84 27.84
CA PHE A 70 29.77 -1.80 27.21
C PHE A 70 28.34 -2.28 26.91
N GLU A 71 28.12 -3.58 26.71
CA GLU A 71 26.80 -4.16 26.42
C GLU A 71 25.95 -4.37 27.68
N ARG A 72 26.58 -4.53 28.84
CA ARG A 72 25.91 -4.70 30.14
C ARG A 72 25.37 -3.41 30.75
N SER A 73 25.63 -2.28 30.11
CA SER A 73 25.18 -0.98 30.60
C SER A 73 23.67 -0.79 30.34
N PRO A 74 22.89 -0.33 31.34
CA PRO A 74 21.42 -0.18 31.20
C PRO A 74 21.02 0.92 30.23
N ALA A 75 21.95 1.79 29.81
CA ALA A 75 21.68 2.82 28.82
C ALA A 75 22.92 3.16 27.98
N LEU A 76 22.75 3.40 26.71
CA LEU A 76 23.80 3.73 25.75
C LEU A 76 24.70 4.89 26.20
N ARG A 77 24.10 5.90 26.87
CA ARG A 77 24.85 7.03 27.45
C ARG A 77 25.95 6.61 28.41
N TRP A 78 25.69 5.58 29.23
CA TRP A 78 26.68 5.07 30.20
C TRP A 78 27.77 4.25 29.52
N SER A 79 27.42 3.51 28.46
CA SER A 79 28.40 2.79 27.64
C SER A 79 29.39 3.74 26.96
N PHE A 80 28.91 4.82 26.36
CA PHE A 80 29.79 5.83 25.78
C PHE A 80 30.61 6.56 26.82
N LEU A 81 30.01 6.96 27.96
CA LEU A 81 30.73 7.61 29.04
C LEU A 81 31.83 6.71 29.58
N ALA A 82 31.55 5.44 29.85
CA ALA A 82 32.52 4.46 30.30
C ALA A 82 33.68 4.29 29.30
N GLY A 83 33.37 4.25 27.98
CA GLY A 83 34.37 4.22 26.91
C GLY A 83 35.28 5.45 26.92
N TYR A 84 34.75 6.65 27.07
CA TYR A 84 35.52 7.89 27.16
C TYR A 84 36.36 7.97 28.42
N VAL A 85 35.78 7.62 29.56
CA VAL A 85 36.53 7.57 30.84
C VAL A 85 37.65 6.57 30.77
N LEU A 86 37.41 5.36 30.27
CA LEU A 86 38.45 4.34 30.12
C LEU A 86 39.56 4.82 29.17
N SER A 87 39.21 5.36 28.01
CA SER A 87 40.16 5.89 27.02
C SER A 87 41.00 7.01 27.64
N SER A 88 40.35 7.97 28.30
CA SER A 88 41.05 9.09 28.95
C SER A 88 41.96 8.65 30.08
N LEU A 89 41.54 7.67 30.89
CA LEU A 89 42.36 7.11 31.96
C LEU A 89 43.58 6.35 31.43
N LEU A 90 43.39 5.58 30.35
CA LEU A 90 44.51 4.89 29.70
C LEU A 90 45.50 5.86 29.08
N THR A 91 45.02 6.94 28.47
CA THR A 91 45.86 8.01 27.92
C THR A 91 46.63 8.71 29.04
N PHE A 92 45.94 9.07 30.13
CA PHE A 92 46.58 9.64 31.30
C PHE A 92 47.70 8.74 31.81
N LEU A 93 47.41 7.46 32.08
CA LEU A 93 48.38 6.47 32.59
C LEU A 93 49.58 6.33 31.64
N ASN A 94 49.33 6.28 30.35
CA ASN A 94 50.36 6.16 29.31
C ASN A 94 51.35 7.34 29.37
N VAL A 95 50.83 8.56 29.34
CA VAL A 95 51.66 9.76 29.38
C VAL A 95 52.36 9.92 30.72
N TRP A 96 51.66 9.62 31.84
CA TRP A 96 52.24 9.71 33.19
C TRP A 96 53.39 8.73 33.40
N VAL A 97 53.24 7.46 32.98
CA VAL A 97 54.30 6.44 33.07
C VAL A 97 55.51 6.85 32.23
N THR A 98 55.26 7.32 30.99
CA THR A 98 56.32 7.76 30.10
C THR A 98 57.05 9.00 30.67
N ALA A 99 56.29 9.97 31.17
CA ALA A 99 56.85 11.17 31.78
C ALA A 99 57.70 10.85 33.03
N LYS A 100 57.20 9.95 33.92
CA LYS A 100 57.93 9.53 35.11
C LYS A 100 59.26 8.84 34.81
N LEU A 101 59.36 8.16 33.68
CA LEU A 101 60.56 7.47 33.24
C LEU A 101 61.56 8.40 32.52
N MET A 102 61.09 9.52 31.98
CA MET A 102 61.88 10.45 31.20
C MET A 102 62.27 11.73 31.90
N PHE A 103 61.48 12.23 32.88
CA PHE A 103 61.77 13.47 33.59
C PHE A 103 62.77 13.23 34.77
N VAL A 104 63.76 14.12 34.85
CA VAL A 104 64.78 14.13 35.88
C VAL A 104 64.35 15.01 37.07
N SER A 105 63.37 15.90 36.88
CA SER A 105 62.91 16.88 37.88
C SER A 105 61.51 16.55 38.40
N ASP A 106 61.27 16.46 39.69
CA ASP A 106 59.96 16.27 40.32
C ASP A 106 59.01 17.42 40.03
N HIS A 107 59.52 18.65 39.80
CA HIS A 107 58.73 19.81 39.48
C HIS A 107 58.04 19.67 38.09
N ASP A 108 58.80 19.21 37.10
CA ASP A 108 58.27 19.04 35.71
C ASP A 108 57.27 17.90 35.66
N LEU A 109 57.49 16.83 36.44
CA LEU A 109 56.55 15.72 36.59
C LEU A 109 55.21 16.19 37.19
N LEU A 110 55.25 17.05 38.22
CA LEU A 110 54.06 17.59 38.87
C LEU A 110 53.28 18.48 37.89
N LEU A 111 53.96 19.34 37.14
CA LEU A 111 53.34 20.22 36.14
C LEU A 111 52.69 19.41 34.99
N ALA A 112 53.37 18.39 34.50
CA ALA A 112 52.84 17.48 33.49
C ALA A 112 51.60 16.73 33.98
N THR A 113 51.60 16.28 35.25
CA THR A 113 50.47 15.59 35.89
C THR A 113 49.23 16.48 35.97
N VAL A 114 49.39 17.76 36.39
CA VAL A 114 48.29 18.74 36.45
C VAL A 114 47.71 19.04 35.05
N LEU A 115 48.57 19.29 34.08
CA LEU A 115 48.13 19.57 32.70
C LEU A 115 47.41 18.36 32.09
N LEU A 116 47.90 17.16 32.33
CA LEU A 116 47.30 15.93 31.84
C LEU A 116 45.95 15.64 32.52
N GLY A 117 45.84 15.91 33.82
CA GLY A 117 44.58 15.83 34.57
C GLY A 117 43.55 16.80 34.02
N PHE A 118 43.94 18.04 33.73
CA PHE A 118 43.07 19.03 33.08
C PHE A 118 42.60 18.56 31.67
N ALA A 119 43.51 18.12 30.81
CA ALA A 119 43.19 17.63 29.47
C ALA A 119 42.24 16.41 29.53
N THR A 120 42.47 15.50 30.48
CA THR A 120 41.59 14.32 30.71
C THR A 120 40.16 14.77 31.11
N GLY A 121 40.05 15.73 32.02
CA GLY A 121 38.76 16.30 32.44
C GLY A 121 38.00 16.93 31.27
N VAL A 122 38.69 17.75 30.47
CA VAL A 122 38.06 18.36 29.25
C VAL A 122 37.61 17.28 28.25
N ALA A 123 38.43 16.25 28.01
CA ALA A 123 38.08 15.16 27.09
C ALA A 123 36.81 14.38 27.55
N ILE A 124 36.69 14.12 28.86
CA ILE A 124 35.50 13.44 29.43
C ILE A 124 34.23 14.30 29.26
N VAL A 125 34.30 15.60 29.58
CA VAL A 125 33.14 16.52 29.44
C VAL A 125 32.73 16.65 27.98
N LEU A 126 33.66 16.84 27.06
CA LEU A 126 33.39 16.94 25.66
C LEU A 126 32.82 15.63 25.09
N GLY A 127 33.38 14.50 25.48
CA GLY A 127 32.90 13.19 25.08
C GLY A 127 31.47 12.92 25.59
N HIS A 128 31.13 13.31 26.80
CA HIS A 128 29.78 13.22 27.33
C HIS A 128 28.80 14.09 26.54
N PHE A 129 29.17 15.32 26.22
CA PHE A 129 28.33 16.25 25.44
C PHE A 129 28.03 15.68 24.04
N LEU A 130 29.06 15.22 23.31
CA LEU A 130 28.88 14.63 21.98
C LEU A 130 28.04 13.34 22.02
N SER A 131 28.30 12.48 23.03
CA SER A 131 27.51 11.25 23.20
C SER A 131 26.05 11.51 23.49
N SER A 132 25.74 12.51 24.33
CA SER A 132 24.36 12.83 24.67
C SER A 132 23.53 13.27 23.47
N ALA A 133 24.13 13.99 22.52
CA ALA A 133 23.49 14.42 21.29
C ALA A 133 23.08 13.23 20.38
N LEU A 134 23.97 12.23 20.25
CA LEU A 134 23.68 11.02 19.46
C LEU A 134 22.62 10.14 20.13
N VAL A 135 22.73 9.93 21.44
CA VAL A 135 21.78 9.12 22.21
C VAL A 135 20.37 9.73 22.20
N SER A 136 20.26 11.05 22.26
CA SER A 136 18.98 11.75 22.16
C SER A 136 18.29 11.49 20.81
N ARG A 137 19.03 11.51 19.70
CA ARG A 137 18.48 11.25 18.35
C ARG A 137 18.01 9.79 18.20
N ILE A 138 18.76 8.84 18.72
CA ILE A 138 18.35 7.42 18.75
C ILE A 138 17.10 7.23 19.62
N GLY A 139 17.05 7.91 20.77
CA GLY A 139 15.89 7.89 21.67
C GLY A 139 14.61 8.37 21.00
N GLN A 140 14.68 9.48 20.23
CA GLN A 140 13.56 9.99 19.46
C GLN A 140 13.07 9.00 18.39
N LEU A 141 14.01 8.37 17.67
CA LEU A 141 13.63 7.35 16.68
C LEU A 141 12.94 6.15 17.32
N ARG A 142 13.43 5.71 18.48
CA ARG A 142 12.82 4.63 19.28
C ARG A 142 11.40 4.98 19.71
N GLU A 143 11.18 6.19 20.23
CA GLU A 143 9.86 6.65 20.68
C GLU A 143 8.84 6.64 19.53
N VAL A 144 9.24 7.14 18.36
CA VAL A 144 8.38 7.09 17.16
C VAL A 144 8.13 5.65 16.74
N ALA A 145 9.13 4.77 16.79
CA ALA A 145 8.95 3.35 16.47
C ALA A 145 7.98 2.65 17.42
N GLU A 146 8.02 2.98 18.72
CA GLU A 146 7.06 2.50 19.72
C GLU A 146 5.64 3.01 19.40
N THR A 147 5.48 4.28 19.03
CA THR A 147 4.19 4.86 18.62
C THR A 147 3.61 4.15 17.39
N VAL A 148 4.42 3.91 16.35
CA VAL A 148 4.02 3.17 15.15
C VAL A 148 3.64 1.72 15.51
N SER A 149 4.36 1.07 16.42
CA SER A 149 4.05 -0.30 16.87
C SER A 149 2.73 -0.41 17.63
N GLN A 150 2.25 0.68 18.23
CA GLN A 150 0.96 0.78 18.91
C GLN A 150 -0.20 1.09 17.96
N GLY A 151 0.08 1.22 16.66
CA GLY A 151 -0.93 1.40 15.61
C GLY A 151 -1.09 2.84 15.11
N ASP A 152 -0.35 3.81 15.62
CA ASP A 152 -0.30 5.15 15.04
C ASP A 152 0.74 5.20 13.91
N PHE A 153 0.32 4.78 12.73
CA PHE A 153 1.17 4.79 11.53
C PHE A 153 1.40 6.19 10.96
N SER A 154 0.78 7.23 11.51
CA SER A 154 0.98 8.63 11.09
C SER A 154 2.25 9.25 11.67
N ALA A 155 2.77 8.69 12.75
CA ALA A 155 3.98 9.17 13.42
C ALA A 155 5.21 9.11 12.49
N ARG A 156 6.05 10.15 12.53
CA ARG A 156 7.25 10.26 11.68
C ARG A 156 8.47 10.64 12.51
N ALA A 157 9.59 9.98 12.21
CA ALA A 157 10.87 10.30 12.80
C ALA A 157 11.48 11.55 12.16
N HIS A 158 12.16 12.35 12.99
CA HIS A 158 12.80 13.58 12.52
C HIS A 158 14.12 13.28 11.79
N ALA A 159 14.08 13.32 10.45
CA ALA A 159 15.25 13.09 9.59
C ALA A 159 16.08 14.37 9.44
N LYS A 160 16.87 14.71 10.48
CA LYS A 160 17.72 15.93 10.47
C LYS A 160 19.18 15.56 10.28
N GLY A 161 19.82 16.12 9.23
CA GLY A 161 21.23 15.86 8.93
C GLY A 161 21.41 15.11 7.61
N ARG A 162 22.64 14.65 7.37
CA ARG A 162 23.05 13.86 6.19
C ARG A 162 23.86 12.62 6.60
N ASP A 163 23.77 12.23 7.85
CA ASP A 163 24.45 11.08 8.45
C ASP A 163 23.60 9.81 8.36
N GLU A 164 24.16 8.70 8.82
CA GLU A 164 23.53 7.38 8.80
C GLU A 164 22.23 7.36 9.61
N LEU A 165 22.12 8.17 10.68
CA LEU A 165 20.89 8.28 11.48
C LEU A 165 19.78 9.02 10.71
N ALA A 166 20.12 10.02 9.91
CA ALA A 166 19.15 10.70 9.06
C ALA A 166 18.64 9.76 7.96
N MET A 167 19.52 8.97 7.34
CA MET A 167 19.13 7.94 6.36
C MET A 167 18.24 6.87 7.01
N LEU A 168 18.58 6.40 8.21
CA LEU A 168 17.76 5.43 8.95
C LEU A 168 16.37 5.99 9.27
N SER A 169 16.30 7.26 9.71
CA SER A 169 15.03 7.95 9.97
C SER A 169 14.17 8.08 8.71
N GLN A 170 14.79 8.34 7.56
CA GLN A 170 14.10 8.43 6.27
C GLN A 170 13.54 7.05 5.84
N THR A 171 14.36 6.00 5.89
CA THR A 171 13.93 4.63 5.58
C THR A 171 12.80 4.18 6.51
N PHE A 172 12.88 4.54 7.81
CA PHE A 172 11.82 4.29 8.76
C PHE A 172 10.51 5.01 8.37
N ASN A 173 10.58 6.27 7.96
CA ASN A 173 9.42 7.05 7.53
C ASN A 173 8.78 6.48 6.26
N GLU A 174 9.58 5.96 5.32
CA GLU A 174 9.09 5.27 4.12
C GLU A 174 8.33 3.99 4.50
N MET A 175 8.88 3.18 5.41
CA MET A 175 8.21 1.99 5.95
C MET A 175 6.90 2.36 6.66
N ALA A 176 6.90 3.37 7.53
CA ALA A 176 5.70 3.85 8.21
C ALA A 176 4.62 4.32 7.23
N SER A 177 5.02 4.98 6.12
CA SER A 177 4.09 5.40 5.06
C SER A 177 3.47 4.20 4.33
N GLN A 178 4.25 3.16 4.04
CA GLN A 178 3.73 1.92 3.44
C GLN A 178 2.76 1.19 4.36
N LEU A 179 3.07 1.12 5.67
CA LEU A 179 2.19 0.52 6.67
C LEU A 179 0.88 1.29 6.79
N GLN A 180 0.94 2.64 6.81
CA GLN A 180 -0.25 3.47 6.82
C GLN A 180 -1.13 3.23 5.60
N ALA A 181 -0.56 3.25 4.39
CA ALA A 181 -1.30 3.00 3.15
C ALA A 181 -1.94 1.60 3.12
N ALA A 182 -1.23 0.58 3.64
CA ALA A 182 -1.77 -0.77 3.74
C ALA A 182 -2.93 -0.85 4.76
N HIS A 183 -2.79 -0.19 5.91
CA HIS A 183 -3.83 -0.13 6.94
C HIS A 183 -5.08 0.61 6.46
N ASP A 184 -4.91 1.76 5.80
CA ASP A 184 -6.02 2.56 5.25
C ASP A 184 -6.78 1.74 4.20
N LYS A 185 -6.06 1.03 3.31
CA LYS A 185 -6.67 0.13 2.32
C LYS A 185 -7.43 -1.02 2.98
N GLN A 186 -6.87 -1.63 4.02
CA GLN A 186 -7.53 -2.70 4.76
C GLN A 186 -8.81 -2.20 5.46
N SER A 187 -8.74 -1.04 6.11
CA SER A 187 -9.87 -0.42 6.80
C SER A 187 -11.00 -0.09 5.82
N GLU A 188 -10.66 0.41 4.64
CA GLU A 188 -11.63 0.69 3.57
C GLU A 188 -12.29 -0.60 3.05
N MET A 189 -11.51 -1.67 2.84
CA MET A 189 -12.07 -2.97 2.46
C MET A 189 -13.00 -3.54 3.52
N GLU A 190 -12.66 -3.41 4.81
CA GLU A 190 -13.52 -3.85 5.91
C GLU A 190 -14.80 -3.02 6.02
N ARG A 191 -14.72 -1.71 5.75
CA ARG A 191 -15.88 -0.82 5.67
C ARG A 191 -16.82 -1.27 4.54
N LEU A 192 -16.29 -1.42 3.33
CA LEU A 192 -17.06 -1.87 2.16
C LEU A 192 -17.70 -3.24 2.39
N ARG A 193 -16.97 -4.18 3.03
CA ARG A 193 -17.51 -5.50 3.38
C ARG A 193 -18.69 -5.41 4.36
N ARG A 194 -18.59 -4.54 5.38
CA ARG A 194 -19.69 -4.35 6.35
C ARG A 194 -20.91 -3.71 5.69
N GLU A 195 -20.71 -2.72 4.84
CA GLU A 195 -21.78 -2.08 4.06
C GLU A 195 -22.47 -3.09 3.14
N LEU A 196 -21.70 -3.93 2.46
CA LEU A 196 -22.22 -5.03 1.62
C LEU A 196 -23.11 -5.97 2.42
N ILE A 197 -22.65 -6.47 3.57
CA ILE A 197 -23.42 -7.41 4.41
C ILE A 197 -24.71 -6.77 4.90
N ALA A 198 -24.66 -5.53 5.36
CA ALA A 198 -25.84 -4.81 5.83
C ALA A 198 -26.87 -4.62 4.72
N TRP A 199 -26.39 -4.22 3.55
CA TRP A 199 -27.24 -4.00 2.39
C TRP A 199 -27.89 -5.30 1.88
N VAL A 200 -27.08 -6.37 1.70
CA VAL A 200 -27.56 -7.70 1.28
C VAL A 200 -28.63 -8.21 2.24
N SER A 201 -28.39 -8.09 3.55
CA SER A 201 -29.32 -8.54 4.57
C SER A 201 -30.67 -7.83 4.45
N HIS A 202 -30.65 -6.51 4.27
CA HIS A 202 -31.86 -5.70 4.13
C HIS A 202 -32.64 -6.05 2.86
N ASP A 203 -31.96 -6.17 1.71
CA ASP A 203 -32.61 -6.37 0.41
C ASP A 203 -33.05 -7.82 0.18
N LEU A 204 -32.49 -8.79 0.92
CA LEU A 204 -32.99 -10.17 0.99
C LEU A 204 -34.17 -10.30 1.95
N GLN A 205 -34.17 -9.62 3.09
CA GLN A 205 -35.24 -9.74 4.10
C GLN A 205 -36.57 -9.20 3.60
N THR A 206 -36.58 -8.14 2.81
CA THR A 206 -37.82 -7.49 2.34
C THR A 206 -38.67 -8.42 1.45
N PRO A 207 -38.16 -9.00 0.33
CA PRO A 207 -38.94 -9.92 -0.48
C PRO A 207 -39.29 -11.21 0.27
N LEU A 208 -38.39 -11.70 1.12
CA LEU A 208 -38.63 -12.88 1.91
C LEU A 208 -39.80 -12.69 2.91
N ALA A 209 -39.86 -11.54 3.57
CA ALA A 209 -40.97 -11.20 4.46
C ALA A 209 -42.28 -11.06 3.69
N SER A 210 -42.26 -10.49 2.48
CA SER A 210 -43.42 -10.40 1.59
C SER A 210 -43.93 -11.76 1.15
N ILE A 211 -43.03 -12.65 0.71
CA ILE A 211 -43.36 -14.03 0.32
C ILE A 211 -43.97 -14.77 1.50
N ARG A 212 -43.36 -14.69 2.69
CA ARG A 212 -43.84 -15.34 3.89
C ARG A 212 -45.25 -14.87 4.26
N ALA A 213 -45.50 -13.57 4.28
CA ALA A 213 -46.81 -13.01 4.57
C ALA A 213 -47.89 -13.48 3.57
N MET A 214 -47.55 -13.57 2.27
CA MET A 214 -48.48 -14.10 1.24
C MET A 214 -48.78 -15.57 1.45
N VAL A 215 -47.76 -16.38 1.76
CA VAL A 215 -47.92 -17.82 2.00
C VAL A 215 -48.74 -18.07 3.29
N GLU A 216 -48.44 -17.32 4.36
CA GLU A 216 -49.21 -17.39 5.63
C GLU A 216 -50.70 -17.03 5.40
N ALA A 217 -50.96 -15.92 4.65
CA ALA A 217 -52.33 -15.51 4.34
C ALA A 217 -53.13 -16.55 3.53
N LEU A 218 -52.44 -17.27 2.61
CA LEU A 218 -53.05 -18.37 1.85
C LEU A 218 -53.25 -19.62 2.71
N ALA A 219 -52.30 -19.94 3.58
CA ALA A 219 -52.39 -21.13 4.46
C ALA A 219 -53.43 -21.00 5.56
N ASP A 220 -53.60 -19.77 6.08
CA ASP A 220 -54.57 -19.48 7.17
C ASP A 220 -56.01 -19.25 6.62
N GLY A 221 -56.21 -19.34 5.30
CA GLY A 221 -57.54 -19.14 4.68
C GLY A 221 -58.01 -17.68 4.74
N VAL A 222 -57.12 -16.72 4.93
CA VAL A 222 -57.44 -15.28 4.93
C VAL A 222 -57.78 -14.77 3.54
N VAL A 223 -57.26 -15.47 2.51
CA VAL A 223 -57.49 -15.20 1.08
C VAL A 223 -58.02 -16.48 0.45
N GLU A 224 -59.33 -16.54 0.19
CA GLU A 224 -59.99 -17.71 -0.36
C GLU A 224 -60.51 -17.48 -1.81
N ASP A 225 -60.71 -16.23 -2.20
CA ASP A 225 -61.24 -16.01 -3.57
C ASP A 225 -60.15 -16.32 -4.63
N PRO A 226 -60.57 -17.05 -5.73
CA PRO A 226 -59.59 -17.54 -6.72
C PRO A 226 -58.76 -16.45 -7.42
N GLU A 227 -59.30 -15.25 -7.58
CA GLU A 227 -58.55 -14.17 -8.24
C GLU A 227 -57.44 -13.62 -7.33
N SER A 228 -57.74 -13.45 -6.04
CA SER A 228 -56.76 -13.03 -5.03
C SER A 228 -55.69 -14.09 -4.79
N VAL A 229 -56.08 -15.35 -4.70
CA VAL A 229 -55.14 -16.49 -4.61
C VAL A 229 -54.14 -16.46 -5.79
N GLN A 230 -54.69 -16.36 -7.02
CA GLN A 230 -53.85 -16.31 -8.23
C GLN A 230 -52.90 -15.11 -8.22
N ARG A 231 -53.37 -13.92 -7.80
CA ARG A 231 -52.58 -12.71 -7.69
C ARG A 231 -51.46 -12.84 -6.63
N TYR A 232 -51.74 -13.44 -5.46
CA TYR A 232 -50.73 -13.68 -4.44
C TYR A 232 -49.66 -14.65 -4.92
N LEU A 233 -50.04 -15.75 -5.57
CA LEU A 233 -49.11 -16.73 -6.14
C LEU A 233 -48.22 -16.08 -7.23
N GLN A 234 -48.78 -15.30 -8.13
CA GLN A 234 -48.04 -14.59 -9.17
C GLN A 234 -47.08 -13.55 -8.58
N THR A 235 -47.50 -12.91 -7.48
CA THR A 235 -46.62 -11.91 -6.79
C THR A 235 -45.52 -12.63 -6.08
N ALA A 236 -45.78 -13.72 -5.36
CA ALA A 236 -44.76 -14.53 -4.70
C ALA A 236 -43.73 -15.08 -5.73
N GLN A 237 -44.21 -15.56 -6.88
CA GLN A 237 -43.34 -16.03 -7.95
C GLN A 237 -42.41 -14.92 -8.48
N ARG A 238 -42.93 -13.67 -8.66
CA ARG A 238 -42.10 -12.53 -9.07
C ARG A 238 -41.05 -12.16 -8.01
N GLU A 239 -41.43 -12.21 -6.73
CA GLU A 239 -40.48 -11.93 -5.64
C GLU A 239 -39.36 -12.99 -5.58
N ILE A 240 -39.70 -14.29 -5.75
CA ILE A 240 -38.71 -15.38 -5.81
C ILE A 240 -37.76 -15.18 -6.99
N GLN A 241 -38.30 -14.82 -8.17
CA GLN A 241 -37.46 -14.55 -9.35
C GLN A 241 -36.50 -13.36 -9.12
N GLY A 242 -36.99 -12.28 -8.48
CA GLY A 242 -36.18 -11.13 -8.11
C GLY A 242 -35.07 -11.51 -7.14
N LEU A 243 -35.37 -12.38 -6.16
CA LEU A 243 -34.40 -12.91 -5.19
C LEU A 243 -33.30 -13.73 -5.87
N SER A 244 -33.70 -14.61 -6.83
CA SER A 244 -32.72 -15.40 -7.60
C SER A 244 -31.75 -14.51 -8.39
N VAL A 245 -32.26 -13.47 -9.06
CA VAL A 245 -31.40 -12.50 -9.77
C VAL A 245 -30.45 -11.79 -8.82
N LEU A 246 -30.92 -11.39 -7.64
CA LEU A 246 -30.08 -10.73 -6.64
C LEU A 246 -28.94 -11.64 -6.15
N ILE A 247 -29.24 -12.92 -5.89
CA ILE A 247 -28.23 -13.91 -5.48
C ILE A 247 -27.18 -14.10 -6.59
N ASP A 248 -27.62 -14.21 -7.84
CA ASP A 248 -26.72 -14.32 -9.00
C ASP A 248 -25.84 -13.08 -9.16
N ASP A 249 -26.38 -11.88 -8.94
CA ASP A 249 -25.63 -10.63 -8.98
C ASP A 249 -24.57 -10.59 -7.88
N LEU A 250 -24.90 -11.03 -6.65
CA LEU A 250 -23.98 -11.12 -5.52
C LEU A 250 -22.85 -12.12 -5.76
N PHE A 251 -23.20 -13.30 -6.30
CA PHE A 251 -22.20 -14.32 -6.60
C PHE A 251 -21.18 -13.82 -7.65
N GLN A 252 -21.66 -13.14 -8.68
CA GLN A 252 -20.76 -12.57 -9.69
C GLN A 252 -19.91 -11.43 -9.14
N MET A 253 -20.48 -10.57 -8.30
CA MET A 253 -19.70 -9.52 -7.64
C MET A 253 -18.59 -10.12 -6.79
N ALA A 254 -18.87 -11.20 -6.04
CA ALA A 254 -17.86 -11.91 -5.24
C ALA A 254 -16.74 -12.52 -6.13
N GLN A 255 -17.10 -13.05 -7.31
CA GLN A 255 -16.11 -13.55 -8.28
C GLN A 255 -15.22 -12.43 -8.85
N LEU A 256 -15.81 -11.28 -9.18
CA LEU A 256 -15.06 -10.11 -9.64
C LEU A 256 -14.09 -9.60 -8.58
N ASP A 257 -14.51 -9.53 -7.31
CA ASP A 257 -13.68 -9.08 -6.19
C ASP A 257 -12.51 -9.99 -5.89
N ALA A 258 -12.71 -11.30 -6.04
CA ALA A 258 -11.64 -12.28 -5.86
C ALA A 258 -10.61 -12.28 -7.01
N GLY A 259 -10.79 -11.44 -8.04
CA GLY A 259 -10.00 -11.51 -9.27
C GLY A 259 -10.15 -12.84 -10.01
N GLY A 260 -11.17 -13.63 -9.64
CA GLY A 260 -11.39 -15.01 -10.08
C GLY A 260 -12.35 -15.14 -11.26
N LEU A 261 -12.67 -14.06 -11.96
CA LEU A 261 -13.51 -14.17 -13.15
C LEU A 261 -12.71 -14.83 -14.28
N SER A 262 -12.81 -16.16 -14.40
CA SER A 262 -12.31 -16.85 -15.57
C SER A 262 -13.21 -16.55 -16.75
N LEU A 263 -12.65 -16.00 -17.84
CA LEU A 263 -13.36 -15.73 -19.07
C LEU A 263 -13.11 -16.89 -20.04
N ASP A 264 -14.20 -17.42 -20.59
CA ASP A 264 -14.17 -18.37 -21.72
C ASP A 264 -14.35 -17.60 -23.04
N ARG A 265 -13.25 -16.98 -23.47
CA ARG A 265 -13.25 -16.14 -24.68
C ARG A 265 -13.16 -16.99 -25.94
N GLN A 266 -13.97 -16.67 -26.91
CA GLN A 266 -13.94 -17.25 -28.25
C GLN A 266 -14.31 -16.20 -29.29
N MET A 267 -14.03 -16.48 -30.57
CA MET A 267 -14.49 -15.66 -31.66
C MET A 267 -15.99 -15.90 -31.85
N ASP A 268 -16.78 -14.86 -31.62
CA ASP A 268 -18.25 -14.99 -31.67
C ASP A 268 -18.89 -13.75 -32.31
N SER A 269 -20.16 -13.86 -32.71
CA SER A 269 -20.91 -12.78 -33.35
C SER A 269 -21.50 -11.84 -32.31
N LEU A 270 -21.04 -10.60 -32.30
CA LEU A 270 -21.65 -9.53 -31.50
C LEU A 270 -22.99 -9.09 -32.08
N SER A 271 -23.14 -9.16 -33.41
CA SER A 271 -24.39 -8.82 -34.11
C SER A 271 -25.54 -9.73 -33.68
N ASP A 272 -25.27 -11.05 -33.58
CA ASP A 272 -26.26 -12.02 -33.11
C ASP A 272 -26.59 -11.77 -31.64
N LEU A 273 -25.58 -11.52 -30.82
CA LEU A 273 -25.75 -11.25 -29.39
C LEU A 273 -26.60 -10.00 -29.11
N VAL A 274 -26.41 -8.94 -29.90
CA VAL A 274 -27.25 -7.73 -29.83
C VAL A 274 -28.67 -8.05 -30.29
N SER A 275 -28.86 -8.78 -31.39
CA SER A 275 -30.16 -9.18 -31.91
C SER A 275 -30.96 -10.00 -30.90
N ASP A 276 -30.35 -11.03 -30.31
CA ASP A 276 -30.97 -11.87 -29.28
C ASP A 276 -31.36 -11.05 -28.04
N THR A 277 -30.49 -10.10 -27.62
CA THR A 277 -30.79 -9.22 -26.51
C THR A 277 -32.00 -8.33 -26.81
N LEU A 278 -32.09 -7.75 -28.01
CA LEU A 278 -33.21 -6.88 -28.39
C LEU A 278 -34.51 -7.68 -28.53
N GLU A 279 -34.44 -8.90 -29.07
CA GLU A 279 -35.59 -9.80 -29.15
C GLU A 279 -36.13 -10.12 -27.76
N GLY A 280 -35.24 -10.47 -26.81
CA GLY A 280 -35.61 -10.76 -25.42
C GLY A 280 -36.29 -9.60 -24.69
N PHE A 281 -36.03 -8.35 -25.08
CA PHE A 281 -36.69 -7.17 -24.51
C PHE A 281 -37.80 -6.57 -25.34
N SER A 282 -38.13 -7.12 -26.52
CA SER A 282 -39.11 -6.57 -27.46
C SER A 282 -40.52 -6.45 -26.86
N GLU A 283 -40.98 -7.49 -26.18
CA GLU A 283 -42.29 -7.51 -25.51
C GLU A 283 -42.36 -6.45 -24.39
N LEU A 284 -41.31 -6.37 -23.53
CA LEU A 284 -41.26 -5.38 -22.45
C LEU A 284 -41.23 -3.94 -23.00
N ALA A 285 -40.51 -3.71 -24.08
CA ALA A 285 -40.44 -2.40 -24.74
C ALA A 285 -41.80 -2.02 -25.32
N ALA A 286 -42.50 -2.98 -26.00
CA ALA A 286 -43.85 -2.78 -26.52
C ALA A 286 -44.88 -2.49 -25.40
N GLN A 287 -44.88 -3.24 -24.32
CA GLN A 287 -45.75 -3.01 -23.17
C GLN A 287 -45.55 -1.62 -22.54
N ARG A 288 -44.32 -1.08 -22.59
CA ARG A 288 -44.02 0.25 -22.09
C ARG A 288 -44.15 1.38 -23.14
N ASN A 289 -44.51 1.04 -24.36
CA ASN A 289 -44.58 1.96 -25.51
C ASN A 289 -43.20 2.65 -25.74
N ILE A 290 -42.10 1.88 -25.75
CA ILE A 290 -40.75 2.37 -25.98
C ILE A 290 -40.21 1.78 -27.28
N GLY A 291 -39.67 2.63 -28.16
CA GLY A 291 -38.99 2.19 -29.37
C GLY A 291 -37.64 1.56 -29.05
N LEU A 292 -37.46 0.27 -29.37
CA LEU A 292 -36.18 -0.46 -29.15
C LEU A 292 -35.59 -0.80 -30.52
N ARG A 293 -34.33 -0.38 -30.75
CA ARG A 293 -33.66 -0.59 -32.06
C ARG A 293 -32.19 -0.98 -31.84
N GLY A 294 -31.65 -1.77 -32.81
CA GLY A 294 -30.23 -2.09 -32.92
C GLY A 294 -29.66 -1.64 -34.25
N GLN A 295 -28.44 -1.21 -34.26
CA GLN A 295 -27.66 -0.87 -35.43
C GLN A 295 -26.22 -1.31 -35.21
N VAL A 296 -25.82 -2.40 -35.85
CA VAL A 296 -24.48 -2.96 -35.75
C VAL A 296 -23.82 -2.90 -37.11
N ASP A 297 -22.58 -2.40 -37.16
CA ASP A 297 -21.83 -2.33 -38.42
C ASP A 297 -21.55 -3.73 -38.95
N PRO A 298 -21.69 -3.99 -40.25
CA PRO A 298 -21.48 -5.33 -40.84
C PRO A 298 -20.09 -5.91 -40.62
N ASP A 299 -19.07 -5.05 -40.48
CA ASP A 299 -17.65 -5.44 -40.35
C ASP A 299 -17.23 -5.63 -38.90
N ILE A 300 -18.17 -5.64 -37.93
CA ILE A 300 -17.83 -5.77 -36.52
C ILE A 300 -17.44 -7.20 -36.14
N ASP A 301 -18.08 -8.18 -36.75
CA ASP A 301 -17.91 -9.60 -36.48
C ASP A 301 -16.74 -10.23 -37.24
N PRO A 302 -16.10 -11.25 -36.66
CA PRO A 302 -16.27 -11.78 -35.30
C PRO A 302 -15.49 -10.98 -34.26
N VAL A 303 -15.88 -11.09 -32.97
CA VAL A 303 -15.24 -10.42 -31.83
C VAL A 303 -14.71 -11.46 -30.85
N TRP A 304 -13.50 -11.24 -30.31
CA TRP A 304 -12.90 -12.09 -29.28
C TRP A 304 -13.47 -11.77 -27.90
N MET A 305 -14.46 -12.57 -27.47
CA MET A 305 -15.21 -12.29 -26.24
C MET A 305 -15.74 -13.56 -25.56
N ASP A 306 -16.12 -13.45 -24.30
CA ASP A 306 -17.01 -14.40 -23.61
C ASP A 306 -18.46 -13.94 -23.82
N SER A 307 -19.14 -14.56 -24.77
CA SER A 307 -20.49 -14.15 -25.21
C SER A 307 -21.50 -14.16 -24.06
N LYS A 308 -21.42 -15.12 -23.14
CA LYS A 308 -22.32 -15.19 -21.97
C LYS A 308 -22.15 -14.00 -21.06
N ARG A 309 -20.90 -13.57 -20.87
CA ARG A 309 -20.57 -12.41 -20.02
C ARG A 309 -20.94 -11.10 -20.70
N ILE A 310 -20.65 -10.95 -22.00
CA ILE A 310 -21.03 -9.76 -22.76
C ILE A 310 -22.54 -9.64 -22.91
N TRP A 311 -23.25 -10.77 -23.13
CA TRP A 311 -24.73 -10.79 -23.08
C TRP A 311 -25.27 -10.19 -21.78
N ARG A 312 -24.63 -10.50 -20.62
CA ARG A 312 -25.04 -9.93 -19.33
C ARG A 312 -24.76 -8.42 -19.25
N VAL A 313 -23.66 -7.93 -19.84
CA VAL A 313 -23.41 -6.48 -19.97
C VAL A 313 -24.54 -5.82 -20.75
N LEU A 314 -24.86 -6.34 -21.92
CA LEU A 314 -25.95 -5.83 -22.77
C LEU A 314 -27.30 -5.83 -22.04
N ASN A 315 -27.63 -6.95 -21.39
CA ASN A 315 -28.89 -7.06 -20.61
C ASN A 315 -28.94 -6.00 -19.48
N ASN A 316 -27.88 -5.79 -18.76
CA ASN A 316 -27.84 -4.79 -17.70
C ASN A 316 -28.02 -3.37 -18.24
N LEU A 317 -27.37 -3.04 -19.35
CA LEU A 317 -27.46 -1.72 -19.97
C LEU A 317 -28.84 -1.49 -20.62
N VAL A 318 -29.36 -2.44 -21.40
CA VAL A 318 -30.66 -2.34 -22.04
C VAL A 318 -31.80 -2.32 -21.02
N LYS A 319 -31.76 -3.18 -20.01
CA LYS A 319 -32.71 -3.18 -18.89
C LYS A 319 -32.71 -1.83 -18.15
N ASN A 320 -31.55 -1.26 -17.92
CA ASN A 320 -31.41 0.06 -17.29
C ASN A 320 -31.99 1.16 -18.19
N ALA A 321 -31.70 1.17 -19.49
CA ALA A 321 -32.23 2.09 -20.48
C ALA A 321 -33.77 2.03 -20.54
N LEU A 322 -34.34 0.84 -20.70
CA LEU A 322 -35.80 0.65 -20.73
C LEU A 322 -36.49 1.06 -19.43
N ARG A 323 -35.82 0.89 -18.30
CA ARG A 323 -36.35 1.28 -16.97
C ARG A 323 -36.50 2.79 -16.83
N HIS A 324 -35.56 3.55 -17.34
CA HIS A 324 -35.51 5.00 -17.20
C HIS A 324 -36.12 5.77 -18.37
N THR A 325 -36.39 5.12 -19.48
CA THR A 325 -37.05 5.74 -20.63
C THR A 325 -38.56 5.89 -20.39
N PRO A 326 -39.15 7.08 -20.55
CA PRO A 326 -40.57 7.28 -20.45
C PRO A 326 -41.33 6.67 -21.66
N PRO A 327 -42.65 6.42 -21.56
CA PRO A 327 -43.45 5.98 -22.67
C PRO A 327 -43.35 6.95 -23.88
N GLY A 328 -43.23 6.43 -25.08
CA GLY A 328 -42.97 7.19 -26.30
C GLY A 328 -41.49 7.49 -26.57
N GLY A 329 -40.61 7.12 -25.66
CA GLY A 329 -39.16 7.28 -25.78
C GLY A 329 -38.51 6.20 -26.65
N GLN A 330 -37.21 6.27 -26.80
CA GLN A 330 -36.40 5.37 -27.62
C GLN A 330 -35.18 4.84 -26.88
N VAL A 331 -34.84 3.59 -27.15
CA VAL A 331 -33.59 2.95 -26.75
C VAL A 331 -32.90 2.43 -28.00
N LEU A 332 -31.62 2.78 -28.18
CA LEU A 332 -30.82 2.42 -29.33
C LEU A 332 -29.54 1.72 -28.87
N VAL A 333 -29.28 0.54 -29.44
CA VAL A 333 -28.01 -0.19 -29.26
C VAL A 333 -27.22 -0.09 -30.55
N GLN A 334 -26.00 0.43 -30.47
CA GLN A 334 -25.12 0.60 -31.64
C GLN A 334 -23.81 -0.16 -31.40
N GLY A 335 -23.32 -0.84 -32.43
CA GLY A 335 -22.01 -1.50 -32.44
C GLY A 335 -21.19 -0.97 -33.61
N THR A 336 -19.97 -0.49 -33.33
CA THR A 336 -19.05 0.05 -34.34
C THR A 336 -17.64 -0.45 -34.09
N ARG A 337 -16.81 -0.49 -35.15
CA ARG A 337 -15.37 -0.79 -35.02
C ARG A 337 -14.58 0.50 -35.24
N GLN A 338 -13.80 0.92 -34.22
CA GLN A 338 -12.95 2.09 -34.28
C GLN A 338 -11.54 1.78 -33.78
N GLY A 339 -10.51 2.12 -34.56
CA GLY A 339 -9.10 2.07 -34.12
C GLY A 339 -8.61 0.72 -33.61
N GLY A 340 -9.14 -0.40 -34.12
CA GLY A 340 -8.79 -1.75 -33.66
C GLY A 340 -9.50 -2.18 -32.38
N GLN A 341 -10.52 -1.45 -31.96
CA GLN A 341 -11.42 -1.82 -30.84
C GLN A 341 -12.85 -1.89 -31.35
N VAL A 342 -13.64 -2.75 -30.72
CA VAL A 342 -15.08 -2.78 -30.90
C VAL A 342 -15.70 -1.90 -29.83
N GLN A 343 -16.56 -0.97 -30.24
CA GLN A 343 -17.31 -0.08 -29.38
C GLN A 343 -18.79 -0.41 -29.44
N VAL A 344 -19.41 -0.57 -28.29
CA VAL A 344 -20.86 -0.78 -28.16
C VAL A 344 -21.45 0.35 -27.33
N ILE A 345 -22.53 0.93 -27.83
CA ILE A 345 -23.20 2.07 -27.22
C ILE A 345 -24.67 1.72 -27.00
N VAL A 346 -25.15 1.92 -25.78
CA VAL A 346 -26.57 1.85 -25.42
C VAL A 346 -27.03 3.24 -25.03
N SER A 347 -27.91 3.82 -25.85
CA SER A 347 -28.46 5.17 -25.67
C SER A 347 -29.94 5.12 -25.32
N ASP A 348 -30.39 5.95 -24.42
CA ASP A 348 -31.77 6.12 -24.03
C ASP A 348 -32.21 7.59 -24.13
N SER A 349 -33.50 7.82 -24.31
CA SER A 349 -34.12 9.15 -24.31
C SER A 349 -34.80 9.47 -22.95
N GLY A 350 -34.26 8.98 -21.86
CA GLY A 350 -34.77 9.19 -20.53
C GLY A 350 -34.48 10.58 -19.94
N PRO A 351 -34.72 10.77 -18.66
CA PRO A 351 -34.52 12.06 -17.97
C PRO A 351 -33.03 12.44 -17.84
N GLY A 352 -32.11 11.58 -18.22
CA GLY A 352 -30.67 11.77 -18.03
C GLY A 352 -30.21 11.64 -16.56
N ILE A 353 -28.94 11.81 -16.36
CA ILE A 353 -28.25 11.65 -15.08
C ILE A 353 -27.68 13.01 -14.65
N ALA A 354 -27.85 13.36 -13.38
CA ALA A 354 -27.27 14.59 -12.84
C ALA A 354 -25.73 14.53 -12.86
N ALA A 355 -25.06 15.66 -13.12
CA ALA A 355 -23.61 15.72 -13.19
C ALA A 355 -22.93 15.23 -11.89
N GLY A 356 -23.54 15.45 -10.74
CA GLY A 356 -23.06 14.96 -9.44
C GLY A 356 -23.13 13.44 -9.27
N ASP A 357 -24.01 12.77 -10.01
CA ASP A 357 -24.22 11.32 -9.93
C ASP A 357 -23.31 10.55 -10.91
N LEU A 358 -22.87 11.19 -12.02
CA LEU A 358 -22.08 10.54 -13.07
C LEU A 358 -20.82 9.80 -12.57
N PRO A 359 -20.01 10.34 -11.67
CA PRO A 359 -18.82 9.64 -11.18
C PRO A 359 -19.14 8.33 -10.45
N TYR A 360 -20.34 8.19 -9.91
CA TYR A 360 -20.74 7.12 -9.00
C TYR A 360 -21.66 6.06 -9.63
N VAL A 361 -22.13 6.24 -10.88
CA VAL A 361 -23.13 5.33 -11.50
C VAL A 361 -22.64 3.90 -11.63
N PHE A 362 -21.33 3.68 -11.73
CA PHE A 362 -20.72 2.35 -11.76
C PHE A 362 -20.31 1.84 -10.38
N ASP A 363 -20.49 2.64 -9.32
CA ASP A 363 -20.20 2.20 -7.96
C ASP A 363 -21.22 1.18 -7.49
N ARG A 364 -20.79 0.26 -6.68
CA ARG A 364 -21.62 -0.80 -6.11
C ARG A 364 -22.73 -0.18 -5.26
N PHE A 365 -23.94 -0.68 -5.41
CA PHE A 365 -25.12 -0.26 -4.66
C PHE A 365 -25.52 1.20 -4.87
N TYR A 366 -24.84 1.89 -5.79
CA TYR A 366 -25.19 3.28 -6.09
C TYR A 366 -26.57 3.37 -6.73
N ARG A 367 -27.39 4.28 -6.22
CA ARG A 367 -28.74 4.61 -6.73
C ARG A 367 -28.93 6.10 -6.60
N GLY A 368 -29.12 6.78 -7.71
CA GLY A 368 -29.41 8.21 -7.71
C GLY A 368 -30.66 8.56 -6.87
N GLU A 369 -30.72 9.77 -6.35
CA GLU A 369 -31.77 10.19 -5.39
C GLU A 369 -33.20 9.96 -5.88
N LYS A 370 -33.46 10.12 -7.17
CA LYS A 370 -34.81 9.90 -7.78
C LYS A 370 -35.19 8.43 -7.91
N SER A 371 -34.26 7.49 -7.83
CA SER A 371 -34.48 6.04 -7.95
C SER A 371 -34.62 5.32 -6.61
N ARG A 372 -34.61 6.04 -5.48
CA ARG A 372 -34.79 5.46 -4.13
C ARG A 372 -36.22 4.94 -3.86
N ASN A 373 -37.18 5.23 -4.75
CA ASN A 373 -38.54 4.69 -4.65
C ASN A 373 -38.53 3.16 -4.87
N ARG A 374 -38.95 2.42 -3.86
CA ARG A 374 -38.88 0.94 -3.76
C ARG A 374 -39.63 0.18 -4.84
N GLN A 375 -40.61 0.78 -5.54
CA GLN A 375 -41.43 0.12 -6.56
C GLN A 375 -40.75 -0.12 -7.91
N THR A 376 -39.56 0.50 -8.15
CA THR A 376 -38.84 0.35 -9.41
C THR A 376 -37.53 -0.41 -9.27
N GLY A 377 -37.46 -1.32 -8.32
CA GLY A 377 -36.32 -2.06 -7.78
C GLY A 377 -35.23 -2.54 -8.75
N GLY A 378 -34.01 -2.34 -8.31
CA GLY A 378 -32.78 -2.97 -8.77
C GLY A 378 -31.73 -2.76 -7.71
N ALA A 379 -30.92 -3.76 -7.47
CA ALA A 379 -29.91 -3.84 -6.41
C ALA A 379 -28.78 -2.80 -6.51
N GLY A 380 -28.70 -2.02 -7.58
CA GLY A 380 -27.58 -1.12 -7.85
C GLY A 380 -26.28 -1.86 -8.19
N LEU A 381 -26.37 -3.16 -8.51
CA LEU A 381 -25.22 -3.99 -8.86
C LEU A 381 -25.00 -4.12 -10.37
N GLY A 382 -26.05 -3.97 -11.19
CA GLY A 382 -25.98 -4.27 -12.62
C GLY A 382 -24.93 -3.48 -13.38
N LEU A 383 -24.78 -2.16 -13.14
CA LEU A 383 -23.77 -1.34 -13.78
C LEU A 383 -22.35 -1.64 -13.27
N ALA A 384 -22.19 -1.92 -11.97
CA ALA A 384 -20.92 -2.34 -11.41
C ALA A 384 -20.45 -3.71 -11.95
N ILE A 385 -21.38 -4.66 -12.12
CA ILE A 385 -21.12 -5.95 -12.77
C ILE A 385 -20.75 -5.75 -14.24
N ALA A 386 -21.47 -4.90 -14.96
CA ALA A 386 -21.16 -4.58 -16.36
C ALA A 386 -19.73 -4.02 -16.48
N ARG A 387 -19.35 -3.08 -15.62
CA ARG A 387 -17.99 -2.54 -15.55
C ARG A 387 -16.95 -3.63 -15.28
N GLY A 388 -17.15 -4.44 -14.26
CA GLY A 388 -16.20 -5.51 -13.92
C GLY A 388 -16.03 -6.53 -15.05
N ILE A 389 -17.10 -6.89 -15.76
CA ILE A 389 -17.02 -7.79 -16.91
C ILE A 389 -16.25 -7.15 -18.07
N VAL A 390 -16.51 -5.89 -18.40
CA VAL A 390 -15.83 -5.16 -19.48
C VAL A 390 -14.34 -4.99 -19.15
N GLU A 391 -14.00 -4.59 -17.93
CA GLU A 391 -12.62 -4.46 -17.46
C GLU A 391 -11.89 -5.81 -17.49
N ALA A 392 -12.55 -6.90 -17.11
CA ALA A 392 -11.99 -8.26 -17.21
C ALA A 392 -11.71 -8.68 -18.67
N HIS A 393 -12.47 -8.16 -19.64
CA HIS A 393 -12.21 -8.34 -21.08
C HIS A 393 -11.05 -7.45 -21.58
N GLY A 394 -10.53 -6.52 -20.75
CA GLY A 394 -9.50 -5.55 -21.14
C GLY A 394 -10.07 -4.34 -21.90
N GLY A 395 -11.38 -4.11 -21.78
CA GLY A 395 -12.10 -2.94 -22.30
C GLY A 395 -12.31 -1.87 -21.24
N GLU A 396 -12.98 -0.80 -21.65
CA GLU A 396 -13.42 0.30 -20.79
C GLU A 396 -14.91 0.54 -20.93
N ILE A 397 -15.58 0.97 -19.86
CA ILE A 397 -16.97 1.40 -19.88
C ILE A 397 -17.08 2.83 -19.36
N SER A 398 -17.90 3.62 -20.04
CA SER A 398 -18.13 5.03 -19.71
C SER A 398 -19.60 5.41 -19.88
N VAL A 399 -19.97 6.57 -19.36
CA VAL A 399 -21.32 7.14 -19.49
C VAL A 399 -21.22 8.63 -19.82
N GLU A 400 -22.05 9.05 -20.77
CA GLU A 400 -22.28 10.45 -21.10
C GLU A 400 -23.77 10.73 -20.90
N SER A 401 -24.10 11.76 -20.13
CA SER A 401 -25.48 12.13 -19.89
C SER A 401 -25.61 13.59 -19.48
N SER A 402 -26.74 14.19 -19.83
CA SER A 402 -27.13 15.48 -19.29
C SER A 402 -28.63 15.44 -18.92
N PRO A 403 -29.05 16.15 -17.86
CA PRO A 403 -30.45 16.19 -17.47
C PRO A 403 -31.36 16.57 -18.64
N GLY A 404 -32.36 15.73 -18.87
CA GLY A 404 -33.34 15.92 -19.96
C GLY A 404 -32.91 15.43 -21.36
N GLN A 405 -31.68 14.93 -21.53
CA GLN A 405 -31.15 14.47 -22.82
C GLN A 405 -30.91 12.97 -22.88
N GLY A 406 -31.35 12.21 -21.88
CA GLY A 406 -31.10 10.77 -21.79
C GLY A 406 -29.69 10.43 -21.33
N ALA A 407 -29.34 9.15 -21.42
CA ALA A 407 -28.01 8.66 -21.11
C ALA A 407 -27.44 7.81 -22.26
N ARG A 408 -26.13 7.82 -22.38
CA ARG A 408 -25.35 7.07 -23.36
C ARG A 408 -24.26 6.30 -22.65
N PHE A 409 -24.46 5.01 -22.50
CA PHE A 409 -23.46 4.08 -21.96
C PHE A 409 -22.63 3.52 -23.09
N CYS A 410 -21.33 3.60 -23.00
CA CYS A 410 -20.40 3.15 -24.01
C CYS A 410 -19.43 2.15 -23.39
N PHE A 411 -19.24 0.98 -24.00
CA PHE A 411 -18.16 0.08 -23.63
C PHE A 411 -17.35 -0.37 -24.83
N THR A 412 -16.08 -0.73 -24.56
CA THR A 412 -15.16 -1.20 -25.60
C THR A 412 -14.71 -2.63 -25.33
N LEU A 413 -14.41 -3.35 -26.41
CA LEU A 413 -13.77 -4.66 -26.35
C LEU A 413 -12.54 -4.61 -27.26
N PRO A 414 -11.40 -5.20 -26.85
CA PRO A 414 -10.23 -5.33 -27.72
C PRO A 414 -10.55 -6.25 -28.91
N SER A 415 -10.16 -5.86 -30.12
CA SER A 415 -10.45 -6.65 -31.33
C SER A 415 -9.58 -7.89 -31.49
N GLU A 416 -8.42 -7.93 -30.81
CA GLU A 416 -7.46 -9.05 -30.86
C GLU A 416 -6.83 -9.28 -29.49
N ASP A 417 -6.43 -10.53 -29.23
CA ASP A 417 -5.70 -10.90 -28.02
C ASP A 417 -4.28 -10.28 -28.05
N LYS A 418 -4.05 -9.23 -27.26
CA LYS A 418 -2.71 -8.61 -27.09
C LYS A 418 -1.64 -9.61 -26.63
N LYS A 419 -2.00 -10.79 -26.16
CA LYS A 419 -1.05 -11.84 -25.77
C LYS A 419 -0.52 -12.66 -26.95
N ALA A 420 -1.20 -12.70 -28.09
CA ALA A 420 -0.71 -13.40 -29.26
C ALA A 420 0.46 -12.67 -29.96
N LEU A 421 0.60 -11.35 -29.77
CA LEU A 421 1.66 -10.53 -30.39
C LEU A 421 2.98 -10.48 -29.59
N THR A 422 3.01 -11.05 -28.38
CA THR A 422 4.25 -11.05 -27.54
C THR A 422 5.06 -12.35 -27.68
N ILE A 423 4.61 -13.30 -28.54
CA ILE A 423 5.28 -14.60 -28.77
C ILE A 423 5.84 -14.74 -30.21
N LEU A 424 5.86 -13.67 -30.99
CA LEU A 424 6.62 -13.54 -32.21
C LEU A 424 7.70 -12.46 -32.03
#